data_1cbf5e53887a8c547b259d91e9e7c95e
#
_entry.id   1cbf5e53887a8c547b259d91e9e7c95e
#
_cell.length_a   1.000
_cell.length_b   1.000
_cell.length_c   1.000
_cell.angle_alpha   90.00
_cell.angle_beta   90.00
_cell.angle_gamma   90.00
#
_symmetry.space_group_name_H-M   'P 1'
#
loop_
_entity.id
_entity.type
_entity.pdbx_description
1 polymer ?
#
loop_
_entity_poly.entity_id
_entity_poly.type
_entity_poly.pdbx_seq_one_letter_code
_entity_poly.pdbx_strand_id
1 'polypeptide(L)'
;MEETKLLRLLVLTITSLLLFKPCVYGDEPDMEWAQEMATDNQRIFMDNLKEMMEMPGFDQDLKAEVLKPRPSLQIFVSHSMPISLLKIYAKEATKYNGVLVFRGLPAGSFHKLSNLVSDISGDNAEGIAMQIDDEAFKAFNIKIVPTIVLSRSASIFSEQVKGGAFDKIGGNVTIKYALEVFAKEGDLKENARELLK
;
A
#
# COMPACT_ATOMS: atom_id res chain seq x y z
N MET A 1 -4.32 30.52 -26.96
CA MET A 1 -3.77 31.30 -25.84
C MET A 1 -4.83 31.57 -24.74
N GLU A 2 -6.10 31.34 -24.99
CA GLU A 2 -7.19 31.49 -23.99
C GLU A 2 -7.47 30.20 -23.20
N GLU A 3 -7.32 29.04 -23.81
CA GLU A 3 -7.59 27.75 -23.17
C GLU A 3 -6.67 27.46 -21.95
N THR A 4 -5.41 27.90 -22.02
CA THR A 4 -4.45 27.73 -20.93
C THR A 4 -4.75 28.61 -19.70
N LYS A 5 -5.48 29.72 -19.89
CA LYS A 5 -5.93 30.60 -18.78
C LYS A 5 -7.12 30.00 -18.05
N LEU A 6 -8.05 29.39 -18.79
CA LEU A 6 -9.23 28.73 -18.22
C LEU A 6 -8.84 27.51 -17.35
N LEU A 7 -7.88 26.71 -17.84
CA LEU A 7 -7.37 25.55 -17.12
C LEU A 7 -6.65 25.96 -15.81
N ARG A 8 -5.87 27.05 -15.84
CA ARG A 8 -5.21 27.59 -14.63
C ARG A 8 -6.20 28.18 -13.62
N LEU A 9 -7.29 28.77 -14.09
CA LEU A 9 -8.35 29.30 -13.20
C LEU A 9 -9.10 28.16 -12.53
N LEU A 10 -9.37 27.06 -13.25
CA LEU A 10 -10.06 25.88 -12.74
C LEU A 10 -9.22 25.13 -11.69
N VAL A 11 -7.92 25.04 -11.89
CA VAL A 11 -6.98 24.45 -10.92
C VAL A 11 -6.87 25.31 -9.66
N LEU A 12 -6.87 26.63 -9.77
CA LEU A 12 -6.81 27.57 -8.63
C LEU A 12 -8.09 27.58 -7.79
N THR A 13 -9.26 27.35 -8.41
CA THR A 13 -10.53 27.27 -7.67
C THR A 13 -10.68 25.96 -6.91
N ILE A 14 -10.15 24.87 -7.47
CA ILE A 14 -10.16 23.54 -6.78
C ILE A 14 -9.20 23.53 -5.60
N THR A 15 -8.03 24.17 -5.71
CA THR A 15 -7.08 24.26 -4.59
C THR A 15 -7.56 25.18 -3.46
N SER A 16 -8.36 26.21 -3.77
CA SER A 16 -8.94 27.11 -2.75
C SER A 16 -10.06 26.43 -1.95
N LEU A 17 -10.78 25.49 -2.54
CA LEU A 17 -11.87 24.78 -1.85
C LEU A 17 -11.37 23.71 -0.87
N LEU A 18 -10.11 23.25 -1.03
CA LEU A 18 -9.49 22.27 -0.15
C LEU A 18 -8.87 22.86 1.13
N LEU A 19 -8.81 24.20 1.25
CA LEU A 19 -8.17 24.85 2.39
C LEU A 19 -9.16 25.34 3.48
N PHE A 20 -10.47 25.21 3.29
CA PHE A 20 -11.44 25.54 4.31
C PHE A 20 -11.83 24.32 5.13
N LYS A 21 -10.98 23.94 6.12
CA LYS A 21 -11.40 23.06 7.21
C LYS A 21 -12.06 23.91 8.28
N PRO A 22 -13.36 23.72 8.58
CA PRO A 22 -13.90 24.24 9.83
C PRO A 22 -13.19 23.48 10.97
N CYS A 23 -12.54 24.22 11.84
CA CYS A 23 -12.02 23.72 13.09
C CYS A 23 -13.21 23.41 14.00
N VAL A 24 -13.78 22.22 13.92
CA VAL A 24 -14.73 21.71 14.90
C VAL A 24 -13.92 20.96 15.95
N TYR A 25 -13.78 21.62 17.09
CA TYR A 25 -13.27 21.02 18.31
C TYR A 25 -14.43 20.21 18.92
N GLY A 26 -14.41 18.90 18.80
CA GLY A 26 -15.39 18.02 19.43
C GLY A 26 -15.44 16.66 18.75
N ASP A 27 -15.18 15.64 19.51
CA ASP A 27 -15.30 14.21 19.26
C ASP A 27 -14.32 13.59 18.25
N GLU A 28 -13.74 12.45 18.63
CA GLU A 28 -12.88 11.65 17.78
C GLU A 28 -13.61 11.37 16.46
N PRO A 29 -12.99 11.65 15.30
CA PRO A 29 -13.64 11.37 14.03
C PRO A 29 -13.97 9.88 13.99
N ASP A 30 -15.23 9.59 13.75
CA ASP A 30 -15.76 8.25 13.61
C ASP A 30 -14.92 7.50 12.57
N MET A 31 -14.15 6.52 13.03
CA MET A 31 -13.22 5.75 12.20
C MET A 31 -13.97 5.01 11.09
N GLU A 32 -15.23 4.70 11.32
CA GLU A 32 -16.11 4.04 10.36
C GLU A 32 -16.38 4.96 9.16
N TRP A 33 -16.68 6.24 9.40
CA TRP A 33 -16.83 7.24 8.33
C TRP A 33 -15.55 7.43 7.51
N ALA A 34 -14.38 7.49 8.17
CA ALA A 34 -13.11 7.67 7.46
C ALA A 34 -12.76 6.45 6.58
N GLN A 35 -13.07 5.24 7.03
CA GLN A 35 -12.91 4.01 6.26
C GLN A 35 -13.90 3.95 5.09
N GLU A 36 -15.15 4.30 5.30
CA GLU A 36 -16.18 4.34 4.27
C GLU A 36 -15.80 5.34 3.16
N MET A 37 -15.39 6.55 3.53
CA MET A 37 -14.92 7.57 2.58
C MET A 37 -13.68 7.13 1.80
N ALA A 38 -12.73 6.44 2.45
CA ALA A 38 -11.53 5.94 1.78
C ALA A 38 -11.90 4.84 0.76
N THR A 39 -12.81 3.94 1.12
CA THR A 39 -13.28 2.85 0.27
C THR A 39 -14.07 3.38 -0.93
N ASP A 40 -14.95 4.35 -0.71
CA ASP A 40 -15.73 4.97 -1.77
C ASP A 40 -14.85 5.75 -2.76
N ASN A 41 -13.90 6.53 -2.26
CA ASN A 41 -12.96 7.25 -3.12
C ASN A 41 -12.08 6.28 -3.94
N GLN A 42 -11.65 5.17 -3.36
CA GLN A 42 -10.91 4.15 -4.08
C GLN A 42 -11.78 3.51 -5.18
N ARG A 43 -13.04 3.19 -4.88
CA ARG A 43 -13.98 2.63 -5.86
C ARG A 43 -14.20 3.60 -7.02
N ILE A 44 -14.52 4.87 -6.73
CA ILE A 44 -14.73 5.91 -7.74
C ILE A 44 -13.48 6.08 -8.61
N PHE A 45 -12.29 6.09 -8.01
CA PHE A 45 -11.03 6.17 -8.75
C PHE A 45 -10.85 4.97 -9.68
N MET A 46 -11.14 3.76 -9.20
CA MET A 46 -11.01 2.54 -9.98
C MET A 46 -12.01 2.47 -11.13
N ASP A 47 -13.25 2.90 -10.91
CA ASP A 47 -14.28 2.97 -11.94
C ASP A 47 -13.90 3.98 -13.04
N ASN A 48 -13.44 5.17 -12.67
CA ASN A 48 -12.95 6.18 -13.61
C ASN A 48 -11.72 5.69 -14.41
N LEU A 49 -10.80 5.00 -13.76
CA LEU A 49 -9.63 4.42 -14.43
C LEU A 49 -10.03 3.35 -15.44
N LYS A 50 -11.00 2.50 -15.09
CA LYS A 50 -11.55 1.48 -15.97
C LYS A 50 -12.22 2.11 -17.20
N GLU A 51 -13.07 3.12 -16.98
CA GLU A 51 -13.74 3.87 -18.05
C GLU A 51 -12.72 4.53 -18.99
N MET A 52 -11.68 5.16 -18.44
CA MET A 52 -10.61 5.77 -19.22
C MET A 52 -9.88 4.74 -20.09
N MET A 53 -9.63 3.54 -19.58
CA MET A 53 -8.96 2.47 -20.34
C MET A 53 -9.87 1.82 -21.41
N GLU A 54 -11.19 2.01 -21.33
CA GLU A 54 -12.16 1.54 -22.31
C GLU A 54 -12.41 2.59 -23.41
N MET A 55 -11.90 3.83 -23.27
CA MET A 55 -12.09 4.88 -24.29
C MET A 55 -11.40 4.54 -25.60
N PRO A 56 -12.03 4.88 -26.75
CA PRO A 56 -11.41 4.74 -28.04
C PRO A 56 -10.11 5.55 -28.13
N GLY A 57 -9.01 4.89 -28.53
CA GLY A 57 -7.70 5.53 -28.65
C GLY A 57 -6.79 5.38 -27.43
N PHE A 58 -7.25 4.71 -26.38
CA PHE A 58 -6.37 4.35 -25.26
C PHE A 58 -5.32 3.32 -25.73
N ASP A 59 -4.07 3.55 -25.35
CA ASP A 59 -2.95 2.70 -25.73
C ASP A 59 -3.11 1.28 -25.20
N GLN A 60 -3.16 0.30 -26.11
CA GLN A 60 -3.39 -1.11 -25.75
C GLN A 60 -2.18 -1.72 -25.05
N ASP A 61 -0.97 -1.27 -25.34
CA ASP A 61 0.25 -1.75 -24.68
C ASP A 61 0.28 -1.23 -23.23
N LEU A 62 -0.10 0.03 -23.04
CA LEU A 62 -0.25 0.61 -21.71
C LEU A 62 -1.35 -0.10 -20.91
N LYS A 63 -2.48 -0.42 -21.55
CA LYS A 63 -3.56 -1.20 -20.92
C LYS A 63 -3.07 -2.57 -20.47
N ALA A 64 -2.35 -3.28 -21.32
CA ALA A 64 -1.80 -4.60 -21.01
C ALA A 64 -0.79 -4.51 -19.85
N GLU A 65 0.05 -3.50 -19.80
CA GLU A 65 1.01 -3.29 -18.73
C GLU A 65 0.34 -2.94 -17.38
N VAL A 66 -0.70 -2.09 -17.40
CA VAL A 66 -1.48 -1.73 -16.21
C VAL A 66 -2.26 -2.92 -15.65
N LEU A 67 -2.78 -3.78 -16.52
CA LEU A 67 -3.55 -4.97 -16.14
C LEU A 67 -2.67 -6.16 -15.76
N LYS A 68 -1.38 -6.10 -16.02
CA LYS A 68 -0.45 -7.18 -15.73
C LYS A 68 -0.35 -7.45 -14.22
N PRO A 69 -0.59 -8.70 -13.80
CA PRO A 69 -0.40 -9.06 -12.40
C PRO A 69 1.05 -8.83 -11.98
N ARG A 70 1.26 -8.03 -10.94
CA ARG A 70 2.60 -7.75 -10.39
C ARG A 70 2.79 -8.51 -9.08
N PRO A 71 4.00 -8.97 -8.78
CA PRO A 71 4.28 -9.51 -7.46
C PRO A 71 4.13 -8.40 -6.41
N SER A 72 3.50 -8.73 -5.30
CA SER A 72 3.35 -7.86 -4.14
C SER A 72 4.12 -8.46 -2.98
N LEU A 73 5.13 -7.75 -2.51
CA LEU A 73 5.92 -8.12 -1.34
C LEU A 73 5.41 -7.34 -0.13
N GLN A 74 4.82 -8.05 0.83
CA GLN A 74 4.21 -7.48 2.02
C GLN A 74 4.92 -7.99 3.27
N ILE A 75 5.28 -7.07 4.15
CA ILE A 75 5.93 -7.37 5.41
C ILE A 75 4.96 -7.00 6.54
N PHE A 76 4.35 -8.01 7.13
CA PHE A 76 3.39 -7.86 8.22
C PHE A 76 4.13 -7.61 9.52
N VAL A 77 3.87 -6.48 10.14
CA VAL A 77 4.55 -5.98 11.34
C VAL A 77 3.54 -5.45 12.37
N SER A 78 4.01 -5.20 13.58
CA SER A 78 3.21 -4.60 14.66
C SER A 78 3.91 -3.36 15.21
N HIS A 79 3.12 -2.38 15.60
CA HIS A 79 3.61 -1.19 16.32
C HIS A 79 4.20 -1.52 17.71
N SER A 80 3.99 -2.73 18.22
CA SER A 80 4.63 -3.22 19.46
C SER A 80 6.06 -3.75 19.25
N MET A 81 6.51 -3.89 17.99
CA MET A 81 7.88 -4.29 17.70
C MET A 81 8.86 -3.15 18.03
N PRO A 82 10.13 -3.47 18.39
CA PRO A 82 11.14 -2.45 18.58
C PRO A 82 11.30 -1.56 17.34
N ILE A 83 11.37 -0.25 17.53
CA ILE A 83 11.51 0.71 16.44
C ILE A 83 12.77 0.45 15.58
N SER A 84 13.85 0.00 16.20
CA SER A 84 15.08 -0.39 15.49
C SER A 84 14.84 -1.52 14.49
N LEU A 85 14.00 -2.49 14.85
CA LEU A 85 13.65 -3.61 13.99
C LEU A 85 12.71 -3.15 12.86
N LEU A 86 11.74 -2.28 13.16
CA LEU A 86 10.87 -1.68 12.14
C LEU A 86 11.67 -0.89 11.11
N LYS A 87 12.70 -0.11 11.55
CA LYS A 87 13.62 0.58 10.65
C LYS A 87 14.38 -0.35 9.72
N ILE A 88 14.84 -1.50 10.22
CA ILE A 88 15.53 -2.50 9.41
C ILE A 88 14.60 -3.04 8.33
N TYR A 89 13.38 -3.45 8.71
CA TYR A 89 12.40 -3.95 7.75
C TYR A 89 11.98 -2.89 6.74
N ALA A 90 11.80 -1.63 7.15
CA ALA A 90 11.46 -0.52 6.26
C ALA A 90 12.54 -0.31 5.20
N LYS A 91 13.82 -0.27 5.62
CA LYS A 91 14.95 -0.13 4.72
C LYS A 91 15.10 -1.32 3.75
N GLU A 92 14.93 -2.54 4.24
CA GLU A 92 14.95 -3.72 3.37
C GLU A 92 13.75 -3.75 2.42
N ALA A 93 12.54 -3.41 2.90
CA ALA A 93 11.34 -3.35 2.08
C ALA A 93 11.51 -2.39 0.89
N THR A 94 12.04 -1.20 1.11
CA THR A 94 12.32 -0.22 0.05
C THR A 94 13.22 -0.83 -1.04
N LYS A 95 14.22 -1.60 -0.66
CA LYS A 95 15.15 -2.25 -1.62
C LYS A 95 14.44 -3.21 -2.57
N TYR A 96 13.40 -3.89 -2.10
CA TYR A 96 12.68 -4.91 -2.86
C TYR A 96 11.27 -4.46 -3.27
N ASN A 97 10.99 -3.15 -3.27
CA ASN A 97 9.67 -2.58 -3.56
C ASN A 97 8.55 -3.20 -2.72
N GLY A 98 8.87 -3.53 -1.46
CA GLY A 98 7.93 -4.10 -0.51
C GLY A 98 7.22 -3.04 0.32
N VAL A 99 6.14 -3.46 0.99
CA VAL A 99 5.28 -2.60 1.82
C VAL A 99 5.25 -3.15 3.24
N LEU A 100 5.44 -2.28 4.25
CA LEU A 100 5.15 -2.62 5.63
C LEU A 100 3.65 -2.57 5.89
N VAL A 101 3.07 -3.67 6.34
CA VAL A 101 1.64 -3.78 6.60
C VAL A 101 1.39 -3.88 8.10
N PHE A 102 0.62 -2.92 8.61
CA PHE A 102 0.17 -2.87 10.00
C PHE A 102 -1.29 -3.31 10.09
N ARG A 103 -1.64 -4.00 11.17
CA ARG A 103 -3.01 -4.49 11.38
C ARG A 103 -4.01 -3.37 11.67
N GLY A 104 -3.55 -2.26 12.23
CA GLY A 104 -4.40 -1.15 12.62
C GLY A 104 -3.60 0.02 13.15
N LEU A 105 -4.32 1.06 13.59
CA LEU A 105 -3.70 2.25 14.17
C LEU A 105 -3.09 1.96 15.55
N PRO A 106 -1.90 2.48 15.87
CA PRO A 106 -1.33 2.40 17.19
C PRO A 106 -2.28 3.01 18.24
N ALA A 107 -2.81 2.16 19.14
CA ALA A 107 -3.81 2.53 20.15
C ALA A 107 -5.01 3.34 19.57
N GLY A 108 -5.44 3.04 18.33
CA GLY A 108 -6.55 3.73 17.67
C GLY A 108 -6.29 5.19 17.28
N SER A 109 -5.04 5.67 17.28
CA SER A 109 -4.72 7.08 17.15
C SER A 109 -3.88 7.38 15.90
N PHE A 110 -4.37 8.27 15.04
CA PHE A 110 -3.63 8.80 13.89
C PHE A 110 -2.39 9.59 14.31
N HIS A 111 -2.45 10.33 15.42
CA HIS A 111 -1.27 11.05 15.93
C HIS A 111 -0.14 10.08 16.31
N LYS A 112 -0.46 8.95 16.95
CA LYS A 112 0.53 7.93 17.26
C LYS A 112 1.07 7.24 16.02
N LEU A 113 0.24 7.06 14.98
CA LEU A 113 0.69 6.57 13.69
C LEU A 113 1.67 7.56 13.04
N SER A 114 1.36 8.86 13.03
CA SER A 114 2.24 9.89 12.48
C SER A 114 3.60 9.90 13.17
N ASN A 115 3.63 9.79 14.50
CA ASN A 115 4.88 9.69 15.25
C ASN A 115 5.64 8.41 14.89
N LEU A 116 4.95 7.26 14.80
CA LEU A 116 5.58 6.00 14.41
C LEU A 116 6.18 6.07 13.00
N VAL A 117 5.46 6.67 12.04
CA VAL A 117 5.96 6.88 10.67
C VAL A 117 7.21 7.76 10.71
N SER A 118 7.18 8.88 11.43
CA SER A 118 8.33 9.77 11.61
C SER A 118 9.53 9.04 12.25
N ASP A 119 9.26 8.24 13.30
CA ASP A 119 10.29 7.47 13.97
C ASP A 119 10.94 6.42 13.05
N ILE A 120 10.14 5.73 12.21
CA ILE A 120 10.65 4.73 11.26
C ILE A 120 11.42 5.40 10.13
N SER A 121 10.89 6.48 9.56
CA SER A 121 11.46 7.17 8.40
C SER A 121 12.72 7.94 8.77
N GLY A 122 12.78 8.52 9.97
CA GLY A 122 13.89 9.41 10.37
C GLY A 122 14.05 10.55 9.36
N ASP A 123 15.31 10.89 9.05
CA ASP A 123 15.65 11.92 8.06
C ASP A 123 15.46 11.49 6.60
N ASN A 124 15.14 10.21 6.35
CA ASN A 124 14.99 9.60 5.02
C ASN A 124 13.57 9.08 4.82
N ALA A 125 12.57 9.96 4.82
CA ALA A 125 11.17 9.60 4.61
C ALA A 125 10.87 9.09 3.17
N GLU A 126 11.77 9.33 2.22
CA GLU A 126 11.57 8.96 0.83
C GLU A 126 11.65 7.44 0.62
N GLY A 127 10.61 6.90 0.02
CA GLY A 127 10.58 5.51 -0.48
C GLY A 127 10.10 4.45 0.52
N ILE A 128 9.71 4.79 1.75
CA ILE A 128 9.15 3.80 2.68
C ILE A 128 7.63 3.69 2.44
N ALA A 129 7.20 2.55 1.93
CA ALA A 129 5.78 2.25 1.77
C ALA A 129 5.23 1.59 3.04
N MET A 130 4.16 2.16 3.59
CA MET A 130 3.45 1.65 4.76
C MET A 130 1.95 1.61 4.48
N GLN A 131 1.29 0.57 4.95
CA GLN A 131 -0.14 0.35 4.78
C GLN A 131 -0.75 -0.14 6.09
N ILE A 132 -1.99 0.24 6.35
CA ILE A 132 -2.83 -0.35 7.40
C ILE A 132 -3.85 -1.22 6.70
N ASP A 133 -3.84 -2.53 7.00
CA ASP A 133 -4.70 -3.49 6.31
C ASP A 133 -4.99 -4.70 7.21
N ASP A 134 -6.10 -4.66 7.96
CA ASP A 134 -6.55 -5.79 8.78
C ASP A 134 -7.08 -6.95 7.93
N GLU A 135 -7.64 -6.65 6.76
CA GLU A 135 -8.15 -7.68 5.85
C GLU A 135 -7.01 -8.52 5.26
N ALA A 136 -5.87 -7.90 4.94
CA ALA A 136 -4.69 -8.65 4.50
C ALA A 136 -4.18 -9.60 5.60
N PHE A 137 -4.18 -9.16 6.87
CA PHE A 137 -3.84 -10.04 7.99
C PHE A 137 -4.75 -11.28 8.07
N LYS A 138 -6.04 -11.11 7.81
CA LYS A 138 -7.03 -12.21 7.76
C LYS A 138 -6.84 -13.07 6.52
N ALA A 139 -6.70 -12.45 5.36
CA ALA A 139 -6.57 -13.13 4.06
C ALA A 139 -5.36 -14.07 4.02
N PHE A 140 -4.20 -13.62 4.53
CA PHE A 140 -2.99 -14.43 4.60
C PHE A 140 -2.87 -15.25 5.90
N ASN A 141 -3.88 -15.20 6.77
CA ASN A 141 -3.88 -15.88 8.07
C ASN A 141 -2.59 -15.59 8.87
N ILE A 142 -2.29 -14.30 9.07
CA ILE A 142 -1.10 -13.85 9.79
C ILE A 142 -1.35 -13.96 11.30
N LYS A 143 -0.61 -14.85 11.97
CA LYS A 143 -0.73 -15.11 13.42
C LYS A 143 0.45 -14.59 14.23
N ILE A 144 1.60 -14.42 13.59
CA ILE A 144 2.83 -13.94 14.21
C ILE A 144 3.43 -12.83 13.36
N VAL A 145 4.17 -11.93 13.98
CA VAL A 145 4.92 -10.86 13.30
C VAL A 145 6.36 -10.83 13.81
N PRO A 146 7.33 -10.53 12.94
CA PRO A 146 7.17 -10.22 11.54
C PRO A 146 6.80 -11.45 10.70
N THR A 147 6.05 -11.26 9.64
CA THR A 147 5.80 -12.27 8.59
C THR A 147 5.96 -11.62 7.23
N ILE A 148 6.72 -12.25 6.35
CA ILE A 148 6.97 -11.81 4.98
C ILE A 148 6.09 -12.64 4.05
N VAL A 149 5.34 -11.98 3.19
CA VAL A 149 4.44 -12.60 2.21
C VAL A 149 4.80 -12.08 0.82
N LEU A 150 5.01 -12.99 -0.10
CA LEU A 150 5.05 -12.71 -1.53
C LEU A 150 3.75 -13.24 -2.14
N SER A 151 2.96 -12.36 -2.73
CA SER A 151 1.72 -12.71 -3.40
C SER A 151 1.72 -12.21 -4.84
N ARG A 152 0.94 -12.87 -5.69
CA ARG A 152 0.63 -12.32 -7.01
C ARG A 152 -0.61 -11.46 -6.85
N SER A 153 -0.44 -10.14 -6.93
CA SER A 153 -1.60 -9.26 -7.01
C SER A 153 -2.37 -9.64 -8.27
N ALA A 154 -3.61 -10.02 -8.13
CA ALA A 154 -4.51 -9.98 -9.26
C ALA A 154 -4.56 -8.52 -9.75
N SER A 155 -4.91 -8.29 -11.02
CA SER A 155 -5.01 -6.95 -11.61
C SER A 155 -5.45 -5.88 -10.59
N ILE A 156 -4.99 -4.63 -10.73
CA ILE A 156 -5.42 -3.49 -9.89
C ILE A 156 -6.95 -3.35 -9.76
N PHE A 157 -7.72 -4.02 -10.63
CA PHE A 157 -9.18 -4.07 -10.61
C PHE A 157 -9.77 -5.28 -9.90
N SER A 158 -8.97 -6.22 -9.43
CA SER A 158 -9.52 -7.33 -8.65
C SER A 158 -9.66 -6.90 -7.20
N GLU A 159 -10.88 -6.72 -6.80
CA GLU A 159 -11.25 -6.70 -5.39
C GLU A 159 -10.79 -8.02 -4.77
N GLN A 160 -9.80 -7.94 -3.90
CA GLN A 160 -9.34 -9.00 -3.01
C GLN A 160 -8.51 -10.13 -3.64
N VAL A 161 -7.37 -10.36 -3.02
CA VAL A 161 -6.55 -11.59 -3.11
C VAL A 161 -7.31 -12.78 -2.50
N LYS A 162 -8.53 -13.07 -2.97
CA LYS A 162 -9.23 -14.30 -2.59
C LYS A 162 -8.78 -15.41 -3.53
N GLY A 163 -7.76 -16.19 -3.10
CA GLY A 163 -7.37 -17.43 -3.74
C GLY A 163 -6.20 -17.37 -4.72
N GLY A 164 -5.42 -16.28 -4.77
CA GLY A 164 -4.14 -16.23 -5.49
C GLY A 164 -3.04 -17.03 -4.77
N ALA A 165 -2.08 -17.59 -5.53
CA ALA A 165 -0.90 -18.21 -4.96
C ALA A 165 -0.11 -17.18 -4.14
N PHE A 166 0.38 -17.59 -2.99
CA PHE A 166 1.27 -16.78 -2.16
C PHE A 166 2.24 -17.66 -1.39
N ASP A 167 3.44 -17.14 -1.18
CA ASP A 167 4.43 -17.72 -0.29
C ASP A 167 4.53 -16.88 0.96
N LYS A 168 4.70 -17.51 2.14
CA LYS A 168 4.91 -16.78 3.38
C LYS A 168 5.92 -17.45 4.29
N ILE A 169 6.67 -16.62 5.03
CA ILE A 169 7.57 -17.05 6.08
C ILE A 169 7.41 -16.14 7.29
N GLY A 170 7.17 -16.72 8.46
CA GLY A 170 7.03 -16.00 9.72
C GLY A 170 8.26 -16.13 10.59
N GLY A 171 8.57 -15.07 11.34
CA GLY A 171 9.72 -15.00 12.23
C GLY A 171 10.70 -13.89 11.85
N ASN A 172 11.67 -13.66 12.72
CA ASN A 172 12.67 -12.60 12.53
C ASN A 172 13.74 -13.04 11.52
N VAL A 173 13.37 -12.99 10.23
CA VAL A 173 14.26 -13.30 9.10
C VAL A 173 14.41 -12.07 8.21
N THR A 174 15.50 -11.97 7.45
CA THR A 174 15.67 -10.89 6.47
C THR A 174 14.74 -11.10 5.27
N ILE A 175 14.34 -10.00 4.62
CA ILE A 175 13.54 -10.08 3.39
C ILE A 175 14.30 -10.83 2.30
N LYS A 176 15.60 -10.60 2.20
CA LYS A 176 16.47 -11.32 1.27
C LYS A 176 16.39 -12.84 1.47
N TYR A 177 16.54 -13.30 2.72
CA TYR A 177 16.44 -14.73 3.03
C TYR A 177 15.08 -15.30 2.66
N ALA A 178 13.99 -14.59 3.00
CA ALA A 178 12.65 -15.02 2.63
C ALA A 178 12.49 -15.17 1.12
N LEU A 179 12.95 -14.20 0.34
CA LEU A 179 12.92 -14.25 -1.12
C LEU A 179 13.77 -15.39 -1.69
N GLU A 180 14.94 -15.67 -1.11
CA GLU A 180 15.78 -16.80 -1.51
C GLU A 180 15.08 -18.16 -1.27
N VAL A 181 14.38 -18.30 -0.15
CA VAL A 181 13.56 -19.48 0.15
C VAL A 181 12.40 -19.60 -0.84
N PHE A 182 11.67 -18.52 -1.10
CA PHE A 182 10.58 -18.52 -2.08
C PHE A 182 11.07 -18.82 -3.50
N ALA A 183 12.25 -18.29 -3.90
CA ALA A 183 12.84 -18.56 -5.20
C ALA A 183 13.24 -20.03 -5.40
N LYS A 184 13.48 -20.76 -4.31
CA LYS A 184 13.90 -22.16 -4.31
C LYS A 184 12.72 -23.12 -4.14
N GLU A 185 11.84 -22.86 -3.20
CA GLU A 185 10.84 -23.80 -2.71
C GLU A 185 9.39 -23.31 -2.84
N GLY A 186 9.16 -21.98 -3.06
CA GLY A 186 7.84 -21.36 -3.10
C GLY A 186 7.03 -21.68 -4.36
N ASP A 187 5.77 -21.26 -4.34
CA ASP A 187 4.87 -21.32 -5.50
C ASP A 187 5.14 -20.17 -6.49
N LEU A 188 5.71 -19.05 -5.99
CA LEU A 188 6.00 -17.85 -6.76
C LEU A 188 7.51 -17.69 -7.06
N LYS A 189 8.19 -18.79 -7.41
CA LYS A 189 9.66 -18.85 -7.62
C LYS A 189 10.18 -17.78 -8.57
N GLU A 190 9.53 -17.59 -9.71
CA GLU A 190 9.96 -16.63 -10.72
C GLU A 190 9.81 -15.19 -10.24
N ASN A 191 8.71 -14.88 -9.53
CA ASN A 191 8.50 -13.57 -8.95
C ASN A 191 9.56 -13.26 -7.86
N ALA A 192 9.89 -14.25 -7.02
CA ALA A 192 10.94 -14.09 -6.02
C ALA A 192 12.32 -13.87 -6.65
N ARG A 193 12.64 -14.60 -7.74
CA ARG A 193 13.89 -14.42 -8.51
C ARG A 193 13.98 -13.05 -9.17
N GLU A 194 12.86 -12.53 -9.65
CA GLU A 194 12.78 -11.18 -10.23
C GLU A 194 13.10 -10.09 -9.20
N LEU A 195 12.55 -10.20 -7.99
CA LEU A 195 12.82 -9.25 -6.90
C LEU A 195 14.25 -9.32 -6.38
N LEU A 196 14.95 -10.45 -6.54
CA LEU A 196 16.34 -10.63 -6.11
C LEU A 196 17.39 -10.06 -7.07
N LYS A 197 17.01 -9.66 -8.29
CA LYS A 197 17.90 -9.05 -9.30
C LYS A 197 18.22 -7.61 -8.97
#